data_77ff1bfaabe4ff8b5fd725b2ea2d8d16
#
_entry.id   77ff1bfaabe4ff8b5fd725b2ea2d8d16
#
_cell.length_a   1.000
_cell.length_b   1.000
_cell.length_c   1.000
_cell.angle_alpha   90.00
_cell.angle_beta   90.00
_cell.angle_gamma   90.00
#
_symmetry.space_group_name_H-M   'P 1'
#
loop_
_entity.id
_entity.type
_entity.pdbx_description
1 polymer ?
#
loop_
_entity_poly.entity_id
_entity_poly.type
_entity_poly.pdbx_seq_one_letter_code
_entity_poly.pdbx_strand_id
1 'polypeptide(L)'
;MKREMMNQINRIVLNVLYRGLRVLYQKDSRVRAEMGSWAEGLSLKLVCGPGGAVLAVRKNEQHGLCRLPRAQHTDITMRFKTVTGAFRVLSGQIGISEAYARHLFSLEGD
;
A
#
# COMPACT_ATOMS: atom_id res chain seq x y z
N MET A 1 12.70 -7.78 -17.30
CA MET A 1 11.49 -6.96 -17.42
C MET A 1 11.86 -5.50 -17.28
N LYS A 2 11.34 -4.65 -18.13
CA LYS A 2 11.66 -3.22 -18.10
C LYS A 2 11.02 -2.54 -16.90
N ARG A 3 11.66 -1.49 -16.39
CA ARG A 3 11.18 -0.71 -15.25
C ARG A 3 9.75 -0.19 -15.48
N GLU A 4 9.46 0.30 -16.68
CA GLU A 4 8.13 0.83 -17.00
C GLU A 4 7.05 -0.24 -16.88
N MET A 5 7.34 -1.44 -17.34
CA MET A 5 6.38 -2.55 -17.24
C MET A 5 6.17 -2.95 -15.77
N MET A 6 7.24 -3.04 -14.98
CA MET A 6 7.12 -3.33 -13.55
C MET A 6 6.30 -2.25 -12.83
N ASN A 7 6.52 -0.99 -13.20
CA ASN A 7 5.77 0.13 -12.61
C ASN A 7 4.28 0.05 -12.94
N GLN A 8 3.94 -0.34 -14.18
CA GLN A 8 2.55 -0.53 -14.58
C GLN A 8 1.89 -1.67 -13.80
N ILE A 9 2.59 -2.78 -13.64
CA ILE A 9 2.10 -3.92 -12.86
C ILE A 9 1.90 -3.51 -11.40
N ASN A 10 2.85 -2.79 -10.82
CA ASN A 10 2.72 -2.29 -9.46
C ASN A 10 1.48 -1.43 -9.31
N ARG A 11 1.21 -0.54 -10.26
CA ARG A 11 0.02 0.32 -10.23
C ARG A 11 -1.26 -0.50 -10.27
N ILE A 12 -1.31 -1.53 -11.11
CA ILE A 12 -2.47 -2.41 -11.20
C ILE A 12 -2.69 -3.15 -9.88
N VAL A 13 -1.60 -3.70 -9.31
CA VAL A 13 -1.69 -4.44 -8.04
C VAL A 13 -2.19 -3.52 -6.92
N LEU A 14 -1.68 -2.29 -6.84
CA LEU A 14 -2.14 -1.34 -5.83
C LEU A 14 -3.62 -1.01 -5.98
N ASN A 15 -4.10 -0.86 -7.21
CA ASN A 15 -5.53 -0.61 -7.46
C ASN A 15 -6.38 -1.81 -7.04
N VAL A 16 -5.95 -3.02 -7.37
CA VAL A 16 -6.65 -4.24 -6.97
C VAL A 16 -6.67 -4.37 -5.45
N LEU A 17 -5.54 -4.11 -4.80
CA LEU A 17 -5.43 -4.15 -3.34
C LEU A 17 -6.39 -3.15 -2.69
N TYR A 18 -6.43 -1.91 -3.18
CA TYR A 18 -7.32 -0.88 -2.66
C TYR A 18 -8.79 -1.29 -2.77
N ARG A 19 -9.20 -1.75 -3.96
CA ARG A 19 -10.59 -2.17 -4.18
C ARG A 19 -10.93 -3.42 -3.37
N GLY A 20 -10.01 -4.36 -3.31
CA GLY A 20 -10.20 -5.60 -2.54
C GLY A 20 -10.37 -5.32 -1.05
N LEU A 21 -9.57 -4.43 -0.48
CA LEU A 21 -9.69 -4.09 0.93
C LEU A 21 -11.03 -3.40 1.23
N ARG A 22 -11.53 -2.57 0.33
CA ARG A 22 -12.84 -1.94 0.50
C ARG A 22 -13.97 -2.97 0.48
N VAL A 23 -13.91 -3.93 -0.43
CA VAL A 23 -14.91 -4.99 -0.50
C VAL A 23 -14.85 -5.85 0.76
N LEU A 24 -13.65 -6.24 1.19
CA LEU A 24 -13.48 -7.06 2.40
C LEU A 24 -13.95 -6.33 3.65
N TYR A 25 -13.72 -5.03 3.74
CA TYR A 25 -14.22 -4.24 4.87
C TYR A 25 -15.75 -4.34 5.00
N GLN A 26 -16.46 -4.39 3.88
CA GLN A 26 -17.91 -4.47 3.89
C GLN A 26 -18.42 -5.89 4.13
N LYS A 27 -17.70 -6.91 3.66
CA LYS A 27 -18.20 -8.27 3.60
C LYS A 27 -17.56 -9.25 4.57
N ASP A 28 -16.36 -8.98 5.04
CA ASP A 28 -15.63 -9.87 5.94
C ASP A 28 -15.54 -9.23 7.33
N SER A 29 -16.18 -9.88 8.32
CA SER A 29 -16.24 -9.34 9.69
C SER A 29 -14.85 -9.25 10.35
N ARG A 30 -13.93 -10.15 10.00
CA ARG A 30 -12.58 -10.13 10.56
C ARG A 30 -11.78 -8.94 10.04
N VAL A 31 -11.88 -8.67 8.74
CA VAL A 31 -11.22 -7.51 8.13
C VAL A 31 -11.81 -6.23 8.70
N ARG A 32 -13.13 -6.17 8.84
CA ARG A 32 -13.81 -5.00 9.41
C ARG A 32 -13.35 -4.76 10.86
N ALA A 33 -13.23 -5.82 11.65
CA ALA A 33 -12.79 -5.68 13.04
C ALA A 33 -11.34 -5.18 13.11
N GLU A 34 -10.46 -5.72 12.27
CA GLU A 34 -9.05 -5.33 12.23
C GLU A 34 -8.91 -3.86 11.81
N MET A 35 -9.53 -3.48 10.71
CA MET A 35 -9.46 -2.10 10.22
C MET A 35 -10.20 -1.14 11.14
N GLY A 36 -11.26 -1.62 11.79
CA GLY A 36 -12.00 -0.82 12.75
C GLY A 36 -11.20 -0.45 14.00
N SER A 37 -10.15 -1.24 14.31
CA SER A 37 -9.26 -0.93 15.43
C SER A 37 -8.26 0.18 15.10
N TRP A 38 -8.10 0.53 13.82
CA TRP A 38 -7.22 1.62 13.41
C TRP A 38 -7.82 2.96 13.81
N ALA A 39 -6.95 3.93 14.13
CA ALA A 39 -7.42 5.27 14.47
C ALA A 39 -8.21 5.86 13.30
N GLU A 40 -9.34 6.52 13.61
CA GLU A 40 -10.14 7.18 12.59
C GLU A 40 -9.32 8.29 11.94
N GLY A 41 -9.35 8.34 10.61
CA GLY A 41 -8.58 9.32 9.86
C GLY A 41 -7.11 8.94 9.65
N LEU A 42 -6.68 7.76 10.15
CA LEU A 42 -5.31 7.30 9.92
C LEU A 42 -5.02 7.24 8.42
N SER A 43 -3.94 7.89 7.99
CA SER A 43 -3.56 7.94 6.59
C SER A 43 -2.30 7.11 6.34
N LEU A 44 -2.30 6.39 5.23
CA LEU A 44 -1.24 5.47 4.85
C LEU A 44 -0.85 5.73 3.40
N LYS A 45 0.42 5.62 3.10
CA LYS A 45 0.91 5.76 1.73
C LYS A 45 1.88 4.62 1.42
N LEU A 46 1.74 4.05 0.23
CA LEU A 46 2.65 3.06 -0.32
C LEU A 46 3.32 3.66 -1.55
N VAL A 47 4.64 3.78 -1.52
CA VAL A 47 5.43 4.35 -2.62
C VAL A 47 6.30 3.24 -3.20
N CYS A 48 6.13 2.94 -4.48
CA CYS A 48 6.82 1.84 -5.15
C CYS A 48 8.08 2.30 -5.87
N GLY A 49 8.97 2.96 -5.14
CA GLY A 49 10.26 3.43 -5.67
C GLY A 49 10.19 4.85 -6.23
N PRO A 50 11.36 5.47 -6.51
CA PRO A 50 11.41 6.84 -7.06
C PRO A 50 10.70 6.91 -8.41
N GLY A 51 9.74 7.84 -8.54
CA GLY A 51 8.96 7.96 -9.76
C GLY A 51 8.01 6.80 -10.02
N GLY A 52 7.83 5.90 -9.04
CA GLY A 52 6.99 4.72 -9.19
C GLY A 52 5.53 4.96 -8.80
N ALA A 53 4.76 3.88 -8.81
CA ALA A 53 3.35 3.91 -8.44
C ALA A 53 3.19 4.31 -6.97
N VAL A 54 2.13 5.04 -6.66
CA VAL A 54 1.82 5.49 -5.30
C VAL A 54 0.36 5.23 -4.99
N LEU A 55 0.09 4.67 -3.83
CA LEU A 55 -1.26 4.56 -3.29
C LEU A 55 -1.30 5.28 -1.94
N ALA A 56 -2.14 6.30 -1.83
CA ALA A 56 -2.36 7.01 -0.58
C ALA A 56 -3.82 6.84 -0.18
N VAL A 57 -4.08 6.46 1.07
CA VAL A 57 -5.41 6.18 1.55
C VAL A 57 -5.59 6.71 2.97
N ARG A 58 -6.86 6.93 3.35
CA ARG A 58 -7.24 7.30 4.71
C ARG A 58 -8.29 6.33 5.21
N LYS A 59 -8.18 5.91 6.46
CA LYS A 59 -9.18 5.06 7.09
C LYS A 59 -10.49 5.82 7.21
N ASN A 60 -11.59 5.19 6.79
CA ASN A 60 -12.92 5.76 6.74
C ASN A 60 -13.92 4.73 7.26
N GLU A 61 -14.79 5.11 8.20
CA GLU A 61 -15.75 4.18 8.79
C GLU A 61 -16.76 3.63 7.79
N GLN A 62 -17.15 4.42 6.80
CA GLN A 62 -18.19 4.02 5.85
C GLN A 62 -17.71 2.98 4.86
N HIS A 63 -16.50 3.14 4.36
CA HIS A 63 -15.97 2.30 3.27
C HIS A 63 -14.67 1.58 3.60
N GLY A 64 -14.16 1.74 4.83
CA GLY A 64 -12.87 1.19 5.25
C GLY A 64 -11.73 2.09 4.87
N LEU A 65 -11.60 2.41 3.59
CA LEU A 65 -10.54 3.27 3.06
C LEU A 65 -11.11 4.24 2.04
N CYS A 66 -10.58 5.44 1.98
CA CYS A 66 -10.81 6.35 0.87
C CYS A 66 -9.46 6.79 0.30
N ARG A 67 -9.43 7.02 -1.02
CA ARG A 67 -8.20 7.37 -1.72
C ARG A 67 -7.86 8.84 -1.51
N LEU A 68 -6.56 9.12 -1.32
CA LEU A 68 -6.04 10.47 -1.18
C LEU A 68 -5.18 10.82 -2.40
N PRO A 69 -4.97 12.12 -2.70
CA PRO A 69 -4.00 12.53 -3.71
C PRO A 69 -2.61 12.00 -3.37
N ARG A 70 -1.84 11.62 -4.38
CA ARG A 70 -0.51 11.03 -4.17
C ARG A 70 0.47 11.97 -3.47
N ALA A 71 0.28 13.26 -3.60
CA ALA A 71 1.14 14.27 -2.97
C ALA A 71 0.76 14.58 -1.52
N GLN A 72 -0.36 14.03 -1.06
CA GLN A 72 -0.86 14.25 0.30
C GLN A 72 0.13 13.69 1.33
N HIS A 73 0.44 14.48 2.37
CA HIS A 73 1.20 13.97 3.51
C HIS A 73 0.36 12.95 4.26
N THR A 74 0.97 11.85 4.67
CA THR A 74 0.29 10.76 5.38
C THR A 74 0.98 10.44 6.70
N ASP A 75 0.22 9.88 7.64
CA ASP A 75 0.74 9.54 8.96
C ASP A 75 1.82 8.45 8.88
N ILE A 76 1.62 7.47 8.01
CA ILE A 76 2.58 6.38 7.82
C ILE A 76 2.84 6.24 6.32
N THR A 77 4.12 6.14 5.95
CA THR A 77 4.53 5.91 4.57
C THR A 77 5.44 4.69 4.51
N MET A 78 5.06 3.71 3.69
CA MET A 78 5.92 2.59 3.34
C MET A 78 6.55 2.90 1.99
N ARG A 79 7.87 3.04 1.97
CA ARG A 79 8.59 3.49 0.77
C ARG A 79 9.57 2.44 0.32
N PHE A 80 9.31 1.86 -0.85
CA PHE A 80 10.28 0.96 -1.48
C PHE A 80 11.43 1.78 -2.07
N LYS A 81 12.62 1.25 -1.97
CA LYS A 81 13.83 1.93 -2.46
C LYS A 81 13.90 1.93 -3.98
N THR A 82 13.36 0.87 -4.62
CA THR A 82 13.38 0.73 -6.08
C THR A 82 12.05 0.20 -6.58
N VAL A 83 11.74 0.49 -7.85
CA VAL A 83 10.56 -0.07 -8.53
C VAL A 83 10.67 -1.59 -8.60
N THR A 84 11.86 -2.11 -8.88
CA THR A 84 12.10 -3.55 -8.93
C THR A 84 11.83 -4.23 -7.59
N GLY A 85 12.29 -3.63 -6.50
CA GLY A 85 12.04 -4.17 -5.16
C GLY A 85 10.55 -4.22 -4.84
N ALA A 86 9.82 -3.16 -5.15
CA ALA A 86 8.38 -3.12 -4.98
C ALA A 86 7.69 -4.20 -5.81
N PHE A 87 8.08 -4.35 -7.08
CA PHE A 87 7.52 -5.35 -7.97
C PHE A 87 7.72 -6.77 -7.43
N ARG A 88 8.91 -7.08 -6.91
CA ARG A 88 9.21 -8.41 -6.37
C ARG A 88 8.34 -8.75 -5.16
N VAL A 89 8.06 -7.76 -4.31
CA VAL A 89 7.18 -7.96 -3.16
C VAL A 89 5.72 -8.06 -3.61
N LEU A 90 5.25 -7.14 -4.44
CA LEU A 90 3.85 -7.10 -4.87
C LEU A 90 3.46 -8.29 -5.74
N SER A 91 4.41 -8.86 -6.48
CA SER A 91 4.16 -10.06 -7.29
C SER A 91 4.30 -11.36 -6.48
N GLY A 92 4.63 -11.27 -5.20
CA GLY A 92 4.75 -12.45 -4.33
C GLY A 92 6.06 -13.19 -4.41
N GLN A 93 7.06 -12.66 -5.11
CA GLN A 93 8.38 -13.30 -5.23
C GLN A 93 9.16 -13.23 -3.92
N ILE A 94 8.97 -12.17 -3.15
CA ILE A 94 9.62 -11.96 -1.85
C ILE A 94 8.55 -11.61 -0.84
N GLY A 95 8.57 -12.26 0.32
CA GLY A 95 7.64 -11.96 1.41
C GLY A 95 7.99 -10.64 2.09
N ILE A 96 7.01 -10.05 2.78
CA ILE A 96 7.18 -8.76 3.48
C ILE A 96 8.28 -8.83 4.53
N SER A 97 8.34 -9.90 5.31
CA SER A 97 9.36 -10.05 6.35
C SER A 97 10.77 -10.11 5.77
N GLU A 98 10.95 -10.85 4.67
CA GLU A 98 12.22 -10.94 3.98
C GLU A 98 12.62 -9.60 3.36
N ALA A 99 11.65 -8.90 2.76
CA ALA A 99 11.90 -7.59 2.17
C ALA A 99 12.36 -6.58 3.23
N TYR A 100 11.75 -6.62 4.40
CA TYR A 100 12.13 -5.75 5.52
C TYR A 100 13.57 -6.08 5.97
N ALA A 101 13.88 -7.37 6.13
CA ALA A 101 15.22 -7.80 6.53
C ALA A 101 16.29 -7.41 5.52
N ARG A 102 15.95 -7.35 4.23
CA ARG A 102 16.86 -6.93 3.15
C ARG A 102 16.88 -5.43 2.94
N HIS A 103 16.15 -4.67 3.72
CA HIS A 103 16.05 -3.22 3.60
C HIS A 103 15.54 -2.76 2.23
N LEU A 104 14.58 -3.51 1.64
CA LEU A 104 14.00 -3.14 0.35
C LEU A 104 13.00 -1.99 0.48
N PHE A 105 12.50 -1.77 1.68
CA PHE A 105 11.61 -0.63 1.96
C PHE A 105 11.90 -0.07 3.35
N SER A 106 11.42 1.14 3.57
CA SER A 106 11.46 1.80 4.88
C SER A 106 10.05 2.17 5.30
N LEU A 107 9.82 2.25 6.61
CA LEU A 107 8.58 2.76 7.18
C LEU A 107 8.88 4.12 7.81
N GLU A 108 8.11 5.14 7.42
CA GLU A 108 8.21 6.49 7.94
C GLU A 108 6.88 6.82 8.62
N GLY A 109 6.92 7.41 9.81
CA GLY A 109 5.70 7.76 10.52
C GLY A 109 5.91 8.87 11.52
N ASP A 110 4.80 9.46 11.94
CA ASP A 110 4.79 10.48 12.98
C ASP A 110 4.49 9.87 14.33
#